data_957fe753356a0f5efe3d0f598b8c0533
#
_entry.id   957fe753356a0f5efe3d0f598b8c0533
#
_cell.length_a   1.000
_cell.length_b   1.000
_cell.length_c   1.000
_cell.angle_alpha   90.00
_cell.angle_beta   90.00
_cell.angle_gamma   90.00
#
_symmetry.space_group_name_H-M   'P 1'
#
loop_
_entity.id
_entity.type
_entity.pdbx_description
1 polymer ?
#
loop_
_entity_poly.entity_id
_entity_poly.type
_entity_poly.pdbx_seq_one_letter_code
_entity_poly.pdbx_strand_id
1 'polypeptide(L)'
;MHCIGVDVSKQELVTYDGKKERIFPNARGLDEFTRFIKGSTDPMIVFEPTSTYSRRLEALCRRRQIACCQLNPRVVPHLRLVGKGRSKTDSSDAELLYRYGIERGQGEATQLENDALADESIQARLSCYRVVQKSRVAYQNVLEALSQDPATSSVLLDEVSEEIRELKRKEKQQIDAAQKLIEVEPVTKHRLELLLTIPGIGPITAITLLALFRKYGNANRSQIVALAGFDPIQIQSGTSVHGKSRISKRGNREVRRRLYEATLSAARYNPAVRSLYRRLKEAGKPEKVARTAAARKLLVIAHAIYKSGEAFSDQNQKEA
;
A
#
# COMPACT_ATOMS: atom_id res chain seq x y z
N MET A 1 3.04 29.51 11.85
CA MET A 1 3.04 28.03 11.93
C MET A 1 4.20 27.58 12.78
N HIS A 2 3.95 26.84 13.88
CA HIS A 2 4.98 26.35 14.79
C HIS A 2 5.35 24.92 14.40
N CYS A 3 6.55 24.73 13.84
CA CYS A 3 7.01 23.42 13.37
C CYS A 3 7.48 22.53 14.53
N ILE A 4 7.11 21.26 14.52
CA ILE A 4 7.55 20.23 15.48
C ILE A 4 7.96 19.00 14.69
N GLY A 5 9.26 18.66 14.72
CA GLY A 5 9.76 17.40 14.20
C GLY A 5 9.47 16.27 15.19
N VAL A 6 8.97 15.13 14.69
CA VAL A 6 8.58 13.98 15.54
C VAL A 6 9.14 12.70 14.95
N ASP A 7 10.09 12.09 15.66
CA ASP A 7 10.46 10.69 15.40
C ASP A 7 9.51 9.75 16.13
N VAL A 8 9.01 8.74 15.42
CA VAL A 8 7.94 7.87 15.92
C VAL A 8 8.46 6.45 16.12
N SER A 9 8.50 6.01 17.36
CA SER A 9 8.78 4.61 17.73
C SER A 9 7.53 3.87 18.23
N LYS A 10 7.69 2.62 18.56
CA LYS A 10 6.62 1.80 19.16
C LYS A 10 6.16 2.34 20.51
N GLN A 11 7.08 2.82 21.32
CA GLN A 11 6.84 3.22 22.72
C GLN A 11 6.76 4.72 22.87
N GLU A 12 7.49 5.49 22.07
CA GLU A 12 7.77 6.89 22.30
C GLU A 12 7.66 7.74 21.04
N LEU A 13 7.35 9.01 21.24
CA LEU A 13 7.50 10.10 20.30
C LEU A 13 8.63 10.97 20.78
N VAL A 14 9.73 11.02 20.06
CA VAL A 14 10.82 11.96 20.32
C VAL A 14 10.56 13.21 19.49
N THR A 15 10.46 14.36 20.13
CA THR A 15 10.04 15.61 19.49
C THR A 15 11.09 16.69 19.62
N TYR A 16 11.19 17.53 18.59
CA TYR A 16 12.04 18.73 18.62
C TYR A 16 11.27 19.94 18.08
N ASP A 17 11.24 21.04 18.85
CA ASP A 17 10.49 22.26 18.54
C ASP A 17 11.38 23.44 18.13
N GLY A 18 12.64 23.19 17.83
CA GLY A 18 13.66 24.21 17.55
C GLY A 18 14.39 24.73 18.78
N LYS A 19 13.94 24.39 20.00
CA LYS A 19 14.53 24.83 21.28
C LYS A 19 14.90 23.64 22.16
N LYS A 20 13.98 22.70 22.31
CA LYS A 20 14.13 21.58 23.24
C LYS A 20 13.63 20.28 22.62
N GLU A 21 14.34 19.22 22.98
CA GLU A 21 13.85 17.86 22.81
C GLU A 21 12.90 17.51 23.94
N ARG A 22 11.83 16.78 23.63
CA ARG A 22 10.91 16.17 24.58
C ARG A 22 10.51 14.79 24.12
N ILE A 23 10.32 13.92 25.08
CA ILE A 23 9.89 12.53 24.83
C ILE A 23 8.50 12.34 25.42
N PHE A 24 7.60 11.80 24.63
CA PHE A 24 6.23 11.50 25.02
C PHE A 24 5.92 10.02 24.77
N PRO A 25 5.13 9.35 25.63
CA PRO A 25 4.72 7.99 25.37
C PRO A 25 3.81 7.90 24.13
N ASN A 26 4.11 6.98 23.20
CA ASN A 26 3.25 6.66 22.07
C ASN A 26 2.12 5.72 22.52
N ALA A 27 1.34 6.14 23.52
CA ALA A 27 0.27 5.39 24.13
C ALA A 27 -1.12 5.82 23.60
N ARG A 28 -2.17 5.18 24.09
CA ARG A 28 -3.56 5.58 23.79
C ARG A 28 -3.79 7.02 24.29
N GLY A 29 -4.40 7.83 23.42
CA GLY A 29 -4.80 9.20 23.75
C GLY A 29 -3.72 10.26 23.54
N LEU A 30 -2.44 9.94 23.68
CA LEU A 30 -1.32 10.89 23.55
C LEU A 30 -1.55 12.19 24.36
N ASP A 31 -2.03 12.05 25.60
CA ASP A 31 -2.57 13.20 26.36
C ASP A 31 -1.53 14.26 26.70
N GLU A 32 -0.31 13.84 27.05
CA GLU A 32 0.79 14.77 27.34
C GLU A 32 1.24 15.50 26.08
N PHE A 33 1.41 14.78 24.97
CA PHE A 33 1.73 15.38 23.69
C PHE A 33 0.63 16.33 23.22
N THR A 34 -0.64 15.97 23.43
CA THR A 34 -1.79 16.84 23.13
C THR A 34 -1.77 18.11 23.94
N ARG A 35 -1.42 18.07 25.25
CA ARG A 35 -1.28 19.26 26.10
C ARG A 35 -0.15 20.16 25.63
N PHE A 36 0.98 19.55 25.26
CA PHE A 36 2.12 20.29 24.72
C PHE A 36 1.75 21.03 23.42
N ILE A 37 1.08 20.38 22.47
CA ILE A 37 0.68 21.00 21.21
C ILE A 37 -0.34 22.14 21.41
N LYS A 38 -1.27 22.00 22.38
CA LYS A 38 -2.26 23.04 22.68
C LYS A 38 -1.65 24.38 23.08
N GLY A 39 -0.44 24.35 23.64
CA GLY A 39 0.34 25.57 23.99
C GLY A 39 1.00 26.26 22.80
N SER A 40 0.92 25.65 21.60
CA SER A 40 1.55 26.16 20.38
C SER A 40 0.52 26.86 19.49
N THR A 41 0.86 28.02 18.97
CA THR A 41 0.04 28.73 18.00
C THR A 41 0.26 28.10 16.63
N ASP A 42 -0.80 27.56 16.01
CA ASP A 42 -0.81 26.97 14.67
C ASP A 42 0.30 25.89 14.48
N PRO A 43 0.22 24.74 15.19
CA PRO A 43 1.24 23.71 15.13
C PRO A 43 1.24 22.96 13.81
N MET A 44 2.43 22.67 13.27
CA MET A 44 2.67 21.78 12.14
C MET A 44 3.56 20.62 12.58
N ILE A 45 3.11 19.40 12.41
CA ILE A 45 3.84 18.19 12.79
C ILE A 45 4.52 17.58 11.57
N VAL A 46 5.83 17.39 11.66
CA VAL A 46 6.64 16.76 10.61
C VAL A 46 7.16 15.44 11.11
N PHE A 47 6.81 14.35 10.41
CA PHE A 47 7.21 13.00 10.83
C PHE A 47 7.42 12.04 9.66
N GLU A 48 8.21 11.00 9.91
CA GLU A 48 8.34 9.85 9.01
C GLU A 48 7.29 8.80 9.40
N PRO A 49 6.40 8.37 8.49
CA PRO A 49 5.44 7.31 8.78
C PRO A 49 6.13 5.99 9.09
N THR A 50 6.10 5.57 10.36
CA THR A 50 6.76 4.35 10.85
C THR A 50 5.75 3.23 11.03
N SER A 51 5.43 2.54 9.93
CA SER A 51 4.52 1.37 9.91
C SER A 51 3.17 1.69 10.57
N THR A 52 2.78 0.92 11.60
CA THR A 52 1.52 1.12 12.35
C THR A 52 1.69 2.05 13.55
N TYR A 53 2.92 2.40 13.90
CA TYR A 53 3.20 3.18 15.11
C TYR A 53 2.84 4.66 14.96
N SER A 54 2.94 5.22 13.74
CA SER A 54 2.53 6.60 13.43
C SER A 54 1.01 6.80 13.42
N ARG A 55 0.21 5.73 13.31
CA ARG A 55 -1.25 5.84 13.18
C ARG A 55 -1.93 6.58 14.35
N ARG A 56 -1.39 6.47 15.57
CA ARG A 56 -1.92 7.19 16.73
C ARG A 56 -1.68 8.69 16.60
N LEU A 57 -0.50 9.07 16.16
CA LEU A 57 -0.15 10.47 15.87
C LEU A 57 -1.02 11.00 14.73
N GLU A 58 -1.15 10.25 13.63
CA GLU A 58 -2.00 10.61 12.50
C GLU A 58 -3.47 10.81 12.93
N ALA A 59 -4.01 9.90 13.74
CA ALA A 59 -5.37 10.00 14.28
C ALA A 59 -5.54 11.23 15.21
N LEU A 60 -4.53 11.58 15.99
CA LEU A 60 -4.54 12.79 16.79
C LEU A 60 -4.55 14.04 15.91
N CYS A 61 -3.65 14.12 14.93
CA CYS A 61 -3.56 15.26 14.01
C CYS A 61 -4.87 15.47 13.26
N ARG A 62 -5.49 14.38 12.78
CA ARG A 62 -6.80 14.41 12.10
C ARG A 62 -7.90 14.94 13.01
N ARG A 63 -8.05 14.38 14.22
CA ARG A 63 -9.08 14.83 15.17
C ARG A 63 -8.93 16.30 15.60
N ARG A 64 -7.71 16.80 15.61
CA ARG A 64 -7.39 18.17 16.04
C ARG A 64 -7.19 19.13 14.88
N GLN A 65 -7.36 18.66 13.63
CA GLN A 65 -7.12 19.43 12.41
C GLN A 65 -5.72 20.08 12.39
N ILE A 66 -4.71 19.34 12.85
CA ILE A 66 -3.33 19.80 12.89
C ILE A 66 -2.69 19.52 11.52
N ALA A 67 -2.03 20.52 10.95
CA ALA A 67 -1.28 20.37 9.72
C ALA A 67 -0.12 19.37 9.88
N CYS A 68 0.04 18.47 8.92
CA CYS A 68 1.08 17.44 8.94
C CYS A 68 1.89 17.46 7.66
N CYS A 69 3.20 17.30 7.79
CA CYS A 69 4.09 16.96 6.71
C CYS A 69 4.64 15.54 6.93
N GLN A 70 4.21 14.60 6.08
CA GLN A 70 4.65 13.20 6.15
C GLN A 70 5.82 12.96 5.20
N LEU A 71 7.02 12.76 5.72
CA LEU A 71 8.19 12.48 4.90
C LEU A 71 8.19 11.05 4.38
N ASN A 72 8.50 10.90 3.09
CA ASN A 72 8.72 9.58 2.54
C ASN A 72 9.97 8.94 3.19
N PRO A 73 9.88 7.72 3.77
CA PRO A 73 11.01 7.03 4.39
C PRO A 73 12.26 6.87 3.51
N ARG A 74 12.10 7.00 2.21
CA ARG A 74 13.23 6.92 1.26
C ARG A 74 14.00 8.23 1.13
N VAL A 75 13.41 9.35 1.53
CA VAL A 75 14.02 10.68 1.48
C VAL A 75 14.88 10.92 2.71
N VAL A 76 14.46 10.43 3.87
CA VAL A 76 15.14 10.64 5.15
C VAL A 76 16.63 10.23 5.14
N PRO A 77 17.05 9.07 4.59
CA PRO A 77 18.47 8.72 4.48
C PRO A 77 19.28 9.72 3.63
N HIS A 78 18.69 10.29 2.58
CA HIS A 78 19.35 11.29 1.75
C HIS A 78 19.50 12.64 2.49
N LEU A 79 18.48 13.01 3.27
CA LEU A 79 18.55 14.22 4.11
C LEU A 79 19.65 14.10 5.17
N ARG A 80 19.84 12.90 5.76
CA ARG A 80 20.95 12.65 6.71
C ARG A 80 22.32 12.80 6.08
N LEU A 81 22.49 12.40 4.81
CA LEU A 81 23.76 12.54 4.10
C LEU A 81 24.13 14.01 3.83
N VAL A 82 23.14 14.89 3.66
CA VAL A 82 23.32 16.32 3.42
C VAL A 82 23.50 17.06 4.75
N GLY A 83 22.82 16.64 5.82
CA GLY A 83 23.03 17.14 7.18
C GLY A 83 24.24 16.47 7.82
N LYS A 84 25.23 17.22 8.31
CA LYS A 84 26.54 16.79 8.83
C LYS A 84 26.55 15.72 9.97
N GLY A 85 25.44 14.99 10.22
CA GLY A 85 25.31 14.00 11.29
C GLY A 85 25.51 12.57 10.79
N ARG A 86 26.58 11.89 11.22
CA ARG A 86 26.85 10.47 10.96
C ARG A 86 26.19 9.52 11.96
N SER A 87 25.70 10.00 13.09
CA SER A 87 25.05 9.21 14.13
C SER A 87 23.53 9.13 13.89
N LYS A 88 22.99 7.93 13.98
CA LYS A 88 21.55 7.69 13.97
C LYS A 88 21.09 7.58 15.43
N THR A 89 20.41 8.62 15.91
CA THR A 89 19.70 8.62 17.19
C THR A 89 18.31 9.20 16.98
N ASP A 90 17.34 8.79 17.76
CA ASP A 90 15.96 9.29 17.66
C ASP A 90 15.89 10.83 17.84
N SER A 91 16.77 11.38 18.66
CA SER A 91 16.97 12.82 18.83
C SER A 91 17.44 13.51 17.55
N SER A 92 18.46 12.97 16.88
CA SER A 92 18.98 13.51 15.62
C SER A 92 17.95 13.43 14.49
N ASP A 93 17.04 12.44 14.56
CA ASP A 93 15.99 12.26 13.57
C ASP A 93 14.85 13.26 13.77
N ALA A 94 14.43 13.53 15.00
CA ALA A 94 13.45 14.58 15.31
C ALA A 94 13.95 15.98 14.92
N GLU A 95 15.24 16.29 15.16
CA GLU A 95 15.85 17.55 14.72
C GLU A 95 15.90 17.66 13.19
N LEU A 96 16.26 16.59 12.48
CA LEU A 96 16.28 16.53 11.02
C LEU A 96 14.90 16.81 10.42
N LEU A 97 13.86 16.19 11.01
CA LEU A 97 12.46 16.37 10.60
C LEU A 97 11.99 17.82 10.85
N TYR A 98 12.39 18.42 11.97
CA TYR A 98 12.12 19.82 12.27
C TYR A 98 12.76 20.75 11.22
N ARG A 99 14.06 20.57 10.91
CA ARG A 99 14.77 21.37 9.92
C ARG A 99 14.10 21.26 8.54
N TYR A 100 13.75 20.07 8.12
CA TYR A 100 12.99 19.86 6.88
C TYR A 100 11.67 20.61 6.89
N GLY A 101 10.96 20.58 8.02
CA GLY A 101 9.68 21.27 8.19
C GLY A 101 9.81 22.80 8.04
N ILE A 102 10.86 23.38 8.59
CA ILE A 102 11.14 24.82 8.44
C ILE A 102 11.49 25.18 7.00
N GLU A 103 12.30 24.37 6.33
CA GLU A 103 12.80 24.66 4.98
C GLU A 103 11.75 24.43 3.89
N ARG A 104 10.94 23.38 4.00
CA ARG A 104 10.05 22.90 2.94
C ARG A 104 8.64 22.55 3.39
N GLY A 105 8.45 22.29 4.69
CA GLY A 105 7.20 21.70 5.19
C GLY A 105 5.97 22.58 5.01
N GLN A 106 6.08 23.88 4.93
CA GLN A 106 4.93 24.78 4.75
C GLN A 106 4.24 24.58 3.39
N GLY A 107 5.00 24.24 2.35
CA GLY A 107 4.45 23.92 1.01
C GLY A 107 3.93 22.47 0.86
N GLU A 108 4.31 21.59 1.78
CA GLU A 108 3.98 20.16 1.74
C GLU A 108 3.01 19.74 2.86
N ALA A 109 2.71 20.64 3.78
CA ALA A 109 1.80 20.38 4.90
C ALA A 109 0.36 20.22 4.41
N THR A 110 -0.27 19.13 4.82
CA THR A 110 -1.67 18.82 4.53
C THR A 110 -2.44 18.51 5.81
N GLN A 111 -3.72 18.83 5.85
CA GLN A 111 -4.61 18.31 6.86
C GLN A 111 -5.01 16.88 6.48
N LEU A 112 -4.96 15.96 7.44
CA LEU A 112 -5.35 14.57 7.21
C LEU A 112 -6.88 14.47 7.18
N GLU A 113 -7.43 13.98 6.09
CA GLU A 113 -8.88 13.85 5.88
C GLU A 113 -9.50 12.79 6.80
N ASN A 114 -10.75 12.99 7.20
CA ASN A 114 -11.48 12.06 8.10
C ASN A 114 -11.82 10.72 7.44
N ASP A 115 -11.95 10.66 6.12
CA ASP A 115 -12.24 9.43 5.37
C ASP A 115 -11.15 8.36 5.49
N ALA A 116 -9.94 8.75 5.92
CA ALA A 116 -8.84 7.83 6.14
C ALA A 116 -9.10 6.76 7.24
N LEU A 117 -10.05 6.97 8.17
CA LEU A 117 -10.38 5.96 9.20
C LEU A 117 -11.05 4.71 8.60
N ALA A 118 -11.96 4.89 7.64
CA ALA A 118 -12.57 3.76 6.92
C ALA A 118 -11.52 3.02 6.09
N ASP A 119 -10.65 3.75 5.40
CA ASP A 119 -9.54 3.18 4.62
C ASP A 119 -8.52 2.44 5.48
N GLU A 120 -8.21 2.93 6.69
CA GLU A 120 -7.36 2.24 7.65
C GLU A 120 -7.96 0.91 8.12
N SER A 121 -9.27 0.88 8.36
CA SER A 121 -10.01 -0.33 8.73
C SER A 121 -10.00 -1.36 7.59
N ILE A 122 -10.20 -0.94 6.34
CA ILE A 122 -10.09 -1.78 5.15
C ILE A 122 -8.65 -2.33 5.03
N GLN A 123 -7.61 -1.50 5.21
CA GLN A 123 -6.22 -1.93 5.17
C GLN A 123 -5.88 -2.93 6.28
N ALA A 124 -6.47 -2.79 7.47
CA ALA A 124 -6.33 -3.76 8.55
C ALA A 124 -6.93 -5.12 8.15
N ARG A 125 -8.14 -5.14 7.54
CA ARG A 125 -8.76 -6.38 7.03
C ARG A 125 -7.92 -7.03 5.93
N LEU A 126 -7.39 -6.26 4.99
CA LEU A 126 -6.48 -6.75 3.96
C LEU A 126 -5.18 -7.32 4.56
N SER A 127 -4.72 -6.77 5.67
CA SER A 127 -3.53 -7.27 6.38
C SER A 127 -3.82 -8.61 7.07
N CYS A 128 -4.96 -8.74 7.76
CA CYS A 128 -5.42 -10.03 8.33
C CYS A 128 -5.62 -11.08 7.24
N TYR A 129 -6.28 -10.73 6.14
CA TYR A 129 -6.44 -11.62 4.99
C TYR A 129 -5.09 -12.18 4.50
N ARG A 130 -4.06 -11.32 4.38
CA ARG A 130 -2.72 -11.76 3.92
C ARG A 130 -2.08 -12.77 4.86
N VAL A 131 -2.22 -12.59 6.17
CA VAL A 131 -1.69 -13.53 7.17
C VAL A 131 -2.40 -14.87 7.04
N VAL A 132 -3.74 -14.87 7.01
CA VAL A 132 -4.55 -16.09 6.87
C VAL A 132 -4.21 -16.81 5.56
N GLN A 133 -4.12 -16.09 4.44
CA GLN A 133 -3.74 -16.66 3.14
C GLN A 133 -2.35 -17.31 3.18
N LYS A 134 -1.37 -16.64 3.82
CA LYS A 134 -0.02 -17.20 3.97
C LYS A 134 -0.04 -18.50 4.75
N SER A 135 -0.80 -18.56 5.85
CA SER A 135 -0.97 -19.77 6.64
C SER A 135 -1.62 -20.88 5.82
N ARG A 136 -2.72 -20.59 5.10
CA ARG A 136 -3.37 -21.58 4.24
C ARG A 136 -2.44 -22.17 3.18
N VAL A 137 -1.63 -21.33 2.52
CA VAL A 137 -0.64 -21.81 1.52
C VAL A 137 0.42 -22.69 2.18
N ALA A 138 0.88 -22.33 3.40
CA ALA A 138 1.80 -23.15 4.15
C ALA A 138 1.21 -24.55 4.47
N TYR A 139 -0.03 -24.59 4.97
CA TYR A 139 -0.73 -25.87 5.22
C TYR A 139 -0.97 -26.69 3.94
N GLN A 140 -1.25 -26.03 2.80
CA GLN A 140 -1.39 -26.72 1.51
C GLN A 140 -0.09 -27.40 1.07
N ASN A 141 1.06 -26.72 1.25
CA ASN A 141 2.36 -27.30 0.93
C ASN A 141 2.69 -28.47 1.88
N VAL A 142 2.32 -28.36 3.15
CA VAL A 142 2.47 -29.46 4.12
C VAL A 142 1.58 -30.64 3.73
N LEU A 143 0.32 -30.40 3.37
CA LEU A 143 -0.57 -31.46 2.91
C LEU A 143 -0.04 -32.18 1.68
N GLU A 144 0.47 -31.41 0.70
CA GLU A 144 1.09 -31.97 -0.50
C GLU A 144 2.29 -32.87 -0.15
N ALA A 145 3.20 -32.40 0.74
CA ALA A 145 4.34 -33.17 1.16
C ALA A 145 3.95 -34.45 1.92
N LEU A 146 3.02 -34.34 2.87
CA LEU A 146 2.53 -35.49 3.66
C LEU A 146 1.80 -36.52 2.79
N SER A 147 1.07 -36.09 1.77
CA SER A 147 0.35 -36.97 0.86
C SER A 147 1.26 -37.83 -0.04
N GLN A 148 2.55 -37.46 -0.17
CA GLN A 148 3.55 -38.24 -0.90
C GLN A 148 4.20 -39.34 -0.04
N ASP A 149 4.04 -39.28 1.29
CA ASP A 149 4.62 -40.27 2.19
C ASP A 149 3.58 -41.36 2.53
N PRO A 150 3.77 -42.62 2.08
CA PRO A 150 2.87 -43.72 2.37
C PRO A 150 2.74 -44.05 3.87
N ALA A 151 3.67 -43.62 4.70
CA ALA A 151 3.63 -43.83 6.14
C ALA A 151 2.72 -42.80 6.86
N THR A 152 2.30 -41.75 6.18
CA THR A 152 1.43 -40.73 6.76
C THR A 152 0.03 -41.29 7.04
N SER A 153 -0.44 -41.12 8.28
CA SER A 153 -1.79 -41.59 8.64
C SER A 153 -2.88 -40.73 7.96
N SER A 154 -3.98 -41.37 7.56
CA SER A 154 -5.13 -40.67 7.00
C SER A 154 -5.72 -39.64 7.98
N VAL A 155 -5.69 -39.93 9.27
CA VAL A 155 -6.17 -39.00 10.32
C VAL A 155 -5.40 -37.66 10.27
N LEU A 156 -4.08 -37.70 10.14
CA LEU A 156 -3.27 -36.48 10.03
C LEU A 156 -3.58 -35.70 8.73
N LEU A 157 -3.79 -36.39 7.60
CA LEU A 157 -4.17 -35.74 6.35
C LEU A 157 -5.55 -35.07 6.46
N ASP A 158 -6.49 -35.68 7.16
CA ASP A 158 -7.82 -35.11 7.40
C ASP A 158 -7.75 -33.87 8.32
N GLU A 159 -6.97 -33.91 9.39
CA GLU A 159 -6.73 -32.76 10.28
C GLU A 159 -6.14 -31.56 9.52
N VAL A 160 -5.10 -31.79 8.71
CA VAL A 160 -4.48 -30.73 7.90
C VAL A 160 -5.47 -30.19 6.86
N SER A 161 -6.28 -31.04 6.27
CA SER A 161 -7.31 -30.67 5.29
C SER A 161 -8.42 -29.82 5.93
N GLU A 162 -8.81 -30.13 7.16
CA GLU A 162 -9.81 -29.34 7.91
C GLU A 162 -9.27 -27.95 8.24
N GLU A 163 -8.00 -27.85 8.69
CA GLU A 163 -7.39 -26.54 8.92
C GLU A 163 -7.35 -25.68 7.65
N ILE A 164 -7.07 -26.29 6.50
CA ILE A 164 -7.13 -25.58 5.21
C ILE A 164 -8.55 -25.07 4.91
N ARG A 165 -9.58 -25.85 5.21
CA ARG A 165 -11.00 -25.43 5.05
C ARG A 165 -11.33 -24.26 5.97
N GLU A 166 -10.92 -24.34 7.21
CA GLU A 166 -11.12 -23.28 8.20
C GLU A 166 -10.39 -21.97 7.77
N LEU A 167 -9.16 -22.07 7.30
CA LEU A 167 -8.40 -20.92 6.82
C LEU A 167 -9.06 -20.28 5.58
N LYS A 168 -9.63 -21.06 4.65
CA LYS A 168 -10.44 -20.54 3.54
C LYS A 168 -11.66 -19.78 4.04
N ARG A 169 -12.34 -20.26 5.07
CA ARG A 169 -13.48 -19.59 5.70
C ARG A 169 -13.06 -18.26 6.31
N LYS A 170 -11.93 -18.24 7.03
CA LYS A 170 -11.35 -17.01 7.61
C LYS A 170 -10.94 -16.01 6.53
N GLU A 171 -10.36 -16.46 5.40
CA GLU A 171 -10.08 -15.57 4.25
C GLU A 171 -11.35 -14.88 3.76
N LYS A 172 -12.43 -15.65 3.54
CA LYS A 172 -13.71 -15.11 3.09
C LYS A 172 -14.28 -14.11 4.10
N GLN A 173 -14.25 -14.41 5.39
CA GLN A 173 -14.71 -13.50 6.45
C GLN A 173 -13.99 -12.14 6.41
N GLN A 174 -12.67 -12.11 6.12
CA GLN A 174 -11.96 -10.84 6.01
C GLN A 174 -12.39 -10.03 4.77
N ILE A 175 -12.68 -10.69 3.66
CA ILE A 175 -13.18 -10.04 2.44
C ILE A 175 -14.59 -9.47 2.70
N ASP A 176 -15.49 -10.27 3.24
CA ASP A 176 -16.88 -9.87 3.54
C ASP A 176 -16.91 -8.70 4.55
N ALA A 177 -16.03 -8.74 5.57
CA ALA A 177 -15.92 -7.65 6.52
C ALA A 177 -15.37 -6.36 5.89
N ALA A 178 -14.43 -6.46 4.94
CA ALA A 178 -13.94 -5.30 4.20
C ALA A 178 -15.02 -4.71 3.28
N GLN A 179 -15.82 -5.56 2.62
CA GLN A 179 -16.94 -5.12 1.78
C GLN A 179 -18.00 -4.38 2.60
N LYS A 180 -18.37 -4.89 3.77
CA LYS A 180 -19.31 -4.21 4.68
C LYS A 180 -18.84 -2.81 5.07
N LEU A 181 -17.53 -2.61 5.31
CA LEU A 181 -16.98 -1.29 5.57
C LEU A 181 -17.09 -0.35 4.36
N ILE A 182 -16.98 -0.89 3.16
CA ILE A 182 -17.10 -0.12 1.90
C ILE A 182 -18.57 0.23 1.62
N GLU A 183 -19.51 -0.65 1.95
CA GLU A 183 -20.95 -0.47 1.71
C GLU A 183 -21.56 0.70 2.49
N VAL A 184 -20.91 1.15 3.56
CA VAL A 184 -21.35 2.31 4.36
C VAL A 184 -21.37 3.60 3.54
N GLU A 185 -20.47 3.73 2.56
CA GLU A 185 -20.34 4.91 1.71
C GLU A 185 -20.81 4.58 0.27
N PRO A 186 -21.95 5.13 -0.19
CA PRO A 186 -22.54 4.78 -1.49
C PRO A 186 -21.59 4.99 -2.67
N VAL A 187 -20.81 6.08 -2.66
CA VAL A 187 -19.86 6.40 -3.74
C VAL A 187 -18.75 5.35 -3.79
N THR A 188 -18.22 4.96 -2.65
CA THR A 188 -17.16 3.94 -2.56
C THR A 188 -17.66 2.55 -2.93
N LYS A 189 -18.90 2.21 -2.52
CA LYS A 189 -19.58 0.98 -2.94
C LYS A 189 -19.71 0.92 -4.46
N HIS A 190 -20.25 1.97 -5.06
CA HIS A 190 -20.40 2.05 -6.53
C HIS A 190 -19.06 1.88 -7.25
N ARG A 191 -18.00 2.53 -6.76
CA ARG A 191 -16.65 2.37 -7.34
C ARG A 191 -16.10 0.96 -7.21
N LEU A 192 -16.39 0.25 -6.11
CA LEU A 192 -16.06 -1.16 -5.96
C LEU A 192 -16.80 -2.02 -6.99
N GLU A 193 -18.10 -1.78 -7.17
CA GLU A 193 -18.93 -2.49 -8.15
C GLU A 193 -18.39 -2.30 -9.57
N LEU A 194 -17.99 -1.09 -9.95
CA LEU A 194 -17.35 -0.81 -11.23
C LEU A 194 -16.05 -1.60 -11.44
N LEU A 195 -15.20 -1.67 -10.43
CA LEU A 195 -13.96 -2.46 -10.50
C LEU A 195 -14.23 -3.97 -10.66
N LEU A 196 -15.31 -4.47 -10.10
CA LEU A 196 -15.73 -5.87 -10.22
C LEU A 196 -16.29 -6.22 -11.61
N THR A 197 -16.69 -5.23 -12.44
CA THR A 197 -17.08 -5.47 -13.83
C THR A 197 -15.91 -5.88 -14.72
N ILE A 198 -14.66 -5.62 -14.29
CA ILE A 198 -13.46 -5.88 -15.09
C ILE A 198 -13.15 -7.37 -15.10
N PRO A 199 -13.18 -8.06 -16.27
CA PRO A 199 -12.85 -9.48 -16.35
C PRO A 199 -11.43 -9.76 -15.82
N GLY A 200 -11.35 -10.65 -14.82
CA GLY A 200 -10.12 -11.02 -14.14
C GLY A 200 -9.88 -10.31 -12.81
N ILE A 201 -10.68 -9.31 -12.45
CA ILE A 201 -10.62 -8.65 -11.15
C ILE A 201 -11.67 -9.25 -10.21
N GLY A 202 -11.21 -10.04 -9.23
CA GLY A 202 -12.06 -10.56 -8.16
C GLY A 202 -12.10 -9.63 -6.93
N PRO A 203 -12.95 -9.95 -5.91
CA PRO A 203 -13.22 -9.07 -4.77
C PRO A 203 -11.97 -8.57 -4.04
N ILE A 204 -11.02 -9.44 -3.73
CA ILE A 204 -9.81 -9.04 -3.01
C ILE A 204 -8.93 -8.10 -3.84
N THR A 205 -8.86 -8.29 -5.16
CA THR A 205 -8.11 -7.41 -6.05
C THR A 205 -8.82 -6.06 -6.18
N ALA A 206 -10.15 -6.05 -6.34
CA ALA A 206 -10.95 -4.84 -6.41
C ALA A 206 -10.80 -3.99 -5.13
N ILE A 207 -10.94 -4.59 -3.94
CA ILE A 207 -10.75 -3.89 -2.65
C ILE A 207 -9.33 -3.34 -2.52
N THR A 208 -8.32 -4.11 -2.93
CA THR A 208 -6.91 -3.67 -2.89
C THR A 208 -6.66 -2.47 -3.81
N LEU A 209 -7.25 -2.47 -5.00
CA LEU A 209 -7.15 -1.37 -5.96
C LEU A 209 -7.95 -0.14 -5.50
N LEU A 210 -9.16 -0.35 -4.98
CA LEU A 210 -9.99 0.71 -4.42
C LEU A 210 -9.24 1.47 -3.33
N ALA A 211 -8.62 0.76 -2.39
CA ALA A 211 -7.83 1.36 -1.32
C ALA A 211 -6.59 2.13 -1.85
N LEU A 212 -5.96 1.66 -2.95
CA LEU A 212 -4.88 2.40 -3.61
C LEU A 212 -5.41 3.69 -4.25
N PHE A 213 -6.53 3.61 -4.99
CA PHE A 213 -7.07 4.73 -5.75
C PHE A 213 -7.67 5.80 -4.84
N ARG A 214 -8.31 5.41 -3.73
CA ARG A 214 -8.78 6.37 -2.70
C ARG A 214 -7.62 7.15 -2.11
N LYS A 215 -6.56 6.45 -1.68
CA LYS A 215 -5.38 7.07 -1.08
C LYS A 215 -4.69 8.06 -2.03
N TYR A 216 -4.74 7.83 -3.34
CA TYR A 216 -4.06 8.64 -4.35
C TYR A 216 -5.04 9.12 -5.44
N GLY A 217 -6.17 9.69 -5.02
CA GLY A 217 -7.29 10.06 -5.88
C GLY A 217 -6.93 10.96 -7.06
N ASN A 218 -5.97 11.87 -6.87
CA ASN A 218 -5.51 12.79 -7.92
C ASN A 218 -4.38 12.23 -8.79
N ALA A 219 -3.91 11.00 -8.54
CA ALA A 219 -2.82 10.41 -9.33
C ALA A 219 -3.23 10.25 -10.80
N ASN A 220 -2.32 10.61 -11.69
CA ASN A 220 -2.46 10.31 -13.12
C ASN A 220 -2.01 8.88 -13.44
N ARG A 221 -2.18 8.48 -14.72
CA ARG A 221 -1.82 7.13 -15.20
C ARG A 221 -0.37 6.73 -14.89
N SER A 222 0.57 7.63 -15.11
CA SER A 222 2.00 7.35 -14.89
C SER A 222 2.32 7.23 -13.40
N GLN A 223 1.73 8.09 -12.58
CA GLN A 223 1.88 8.06 -11.13
C GLN A 223 1.31 6.78 -10.52
N ILE A 224 0.11 6.33 -10.96
CA ILE A 224 -0.48 5.10 -10.42
C ILE A 224 0.35 3.86 -10.79
N VAL A 225 0.96 3.84 -11.97
CA VAL A 225 1.88 2.78 -12.40
C VAL A 225 3.13 2.77 -11.53
N ALA A 226 3.70 3.95 -11.20
CA ALA A 226 4.85 4.08 -10.31
C ALA A 226 4.50 3.71 -8.85
N LEU A 227 3.33 4.14 -8.34
CA LEU A 227 2.83 3.79 -7.01
C LEU A 227 2.62 2.28 -6.85
N ALA A 228 2.26 1.58 -7.92
CA ALA A 228 2.23 0.13 -7.95
C ALA A 228 3.62 -0.50 -8.21
N GLY A 229 4.62 0.28 -8.66
CA GLY A 229 5.98 -0.16 -8.98
C GLY A 229 6.08 -1.01 -10.25
N PHE A 230 5.22 -0.73 -11.23
CA PHE A 230 5.26 -1.30 -12.58
C PHE A 230 5.97 -0.37 -13.59
N ASP A 231 6.47 0.77 -13.16
CA ASP A 231 7.27 1.69 -13.96
C ASP A 231 8.57 1.01 -14.38
N PRO A 232 8.97 1.12 -15.67
CA PRO A 232 10.22 0.56 -16.14
C PRO A 232 11.40 1.38 -15.62
N ILE A 233 12.46 0.71 -15.22
CA ILE A 233 13.77 1.31 -14.96
C ILE A 233 14.79 0.71 -15.91
N GLN A 234 15.63 1.58 -16.46
CA GLN A 234 16.82 1.21 -17.22
C GLN A 234 18.04 1.52 -16.37
N ILE A 235 19.00 0.63 -16.36
CA ILE A 235 20.30 0.85 -15.73
C ILE A 235 21.32 0.90 -16.88
N GLN A 236 21.75 2.12 -17.18
CA GLN A 236 22.81 2.37 -18.15
C GLN A 236 23.88 3.23 -17.48
N SER A 237 25.12 2.84 -17.58
CA SER A 237 26.26 3.62 -17.11
C SER A 237 27.37 3.54 -18.15
N GLY A 238 27.65 4.68 -18.78
CA GLY A 238 28.62 4.76 -19.85
C GLY A 238 28.31 3.83 -21.04
N THR A 239 29.33 3.43 -21.76
CA THR A 239 29.23 2.54 -22.94
C THR A 239 29.28 1.05 -22.58
N SER A 240 29.65 0.69 -21.34
CA SER A 240 29.91 -0.69 -20.93
C SER A 240 28.80 -1.34 -20.13
N VAL A 241 27.87 -0.60 -19.52
CA VAL A 241 26.81 -1.16 -18.70
C VAL A 241 25.45 -0.99 -19.34
N HIS A 242 24.96 -2.07 -19.96
CA HIS A 242 23.61 -2.14 -20.53
C HIS A 242 22.78 -3.18 -19.74
N GLY A 243 22.18 -2.74 -18.63
CA GLY A 243 21.30 -3.59 -17.84
C GLY A 243 19.96 -3.86 -18.54
N LYS A 244 19.43 -5.08 -18.46
CA LYS A 244 18.09 -5.40 -18.96
C LYS A 244 17.04 -4.54 -18.25
N SER A 245 16.16 -3.90 -19.02
CA SER A 245 15.03 -3.14 -18.46
C SER A 245 14.15 -4.01 -17.58
N ARG A 246 13.80 -3.48 -16.41
CA ARG A 246 12.96 -4.17 -15.41
C ARG A 246 12.00 -3.18 -14.75
N ILE A 247 10.94 -3.70 -14.10
CA ILE A 247 10.06 -2.85 -13.30
C ILE A 247 10.78 -2.38 -12.03
N SER A 248 10.46 -1.18 -11.55
CA SER A 248 11.11 -0.55 -10.38
C SER A 248 10.91 -1.35 -9.08
N LYS A 249 9.75 -1.99 -8.93
CA LYS A 249 9.29 -2.63 -7.69
C LYS A 249 9.25 -1.68 -6.48
N ARG A 250 9.43 -0.38 -6.67
CA ARG A 250 9.49 0.64 -5.60
C ARG A 250 8.12 0.99 -5.01
N GLY A 251 7.02 0.56 -5.67
CA GLY A 251 5.66 0.80 -5.21
C GLY A 251 5.07 -0.34 -4.37
N ASN A 252 3.75 -0.35 -4.22
CA ASN A 252 3.00 -1.29 -3.39
C ASN A 252 3.13 -2.74 -3.87
N ARG A 253 3.79 -3.57 -3.07
CA ARG A 253 4.04 -4.99 -3.38
C ARG A 253 2.75 -5.79 -3.46
N GLU A 254 1.76 -5.50 -2.60
CA GLU A 254 0.51 -6.24 -2.55
C GLU A 254 -0.32 -5.99 -3.80
N VAL A 255 -0.42 -4.74 -4.26
CA VAL A 255 -1.08 -4.40 -5.51
C VAL A 255 -0.46 -5.16 -6.69
N ARG A 256 0.88 -5.19 -6.77
CA ARG A 256 1.56 -5.95 -7.83
C ARG A 256 1.25 -7.45 -7.77
N ARG A 257 1.26 -8.03 -6.56
CA ARG A 257 0.96 -9.45 -6.36
C ARG A 257 -0.44 -9.79 -6.82
N ARG A 258 -1.44 -9.02 -6.36
CA ARG A 258 -2.86 -9.24 -6.71
C ARG A 258 -3.11 -9.10 -8.20
N LEU A 259 -2.56 -8.06 -8.82
CA LEU A 259 -2.70 -7.88 -10.26
C LEU A 259 -1.99 -8.99 -11.05
N TYR A 260 -0.83 -9.45 -10.60
CA TYR A 260 -0.13 -10.57 -11.24
C TYR A 260 -0.92 -11.88 -11.12
N GLU A 261 -1.53 -12.18 -9.97
CA GLU A 261 -2.44 -13.30 -9.75
C GLU A 261 -3.67 -13.17 -10.68
N ALA A 262 -4.28 -11.99 -10.75
CA ALA A 262 -5.44 -11.68 -11.59
C ALA A 262 -5.18 -11.89 -13.09
N THR A 263 -3.93 -11.78 -13.55
CA THR A 263 -3.60 -12.00 -14.98
C THR A 263 -3.91 -13.42 -15.46
N LEU A 264 -3.98 -14.42 -14.58
CA LEU A 264 -4.36 -15.79 -14.96
C LEU A 264 -5.75 -15.84 -15.56
N SER A 265 -6.69 -15.12 -14.96
CA SER A 265 -8.06 -15.00 -15.47
C SER A 265 -8.16 -13.91 -16.55
N ALA A 266 -7.56 -12.74 -16.33
CA ALA A 266 -7.64 -11.63 -17.27
C ALA A 266 -7.05 -11.96 -18.65
N ALA A 267 -5.99 -12.76 -18.75
CA ALA A 267 -5.43 -13.20 -20.04
C ALA A 267 -6.37 -14.12 -20.83
N ARG A 268 -7.39 -14.71 -20.18
CA ARG A 268 -8.41 -15.54 -20.82
C ARG A 268 -9.67 -14.73 -21.18
N TYR A 269 -10.12 -13.86 -20.27
CA TYR A 269 -11.46 -13.29 -20.32
C TYR A 269 -11.48 -11.78 -20.60
N ASN A 270 -10.38 -11.05 -20.41
CA ASN A 270 -10.31 -9.62 -20.71
C ASN A 270 -9.68 -9.42 -22.11
N PRO A 271 -10.42 -8.90 -23.10
CA PRO A 271 -9.94 -8.83 -24.49
C PRO A 271 -8.65 -8.04 -24.66
N ALA A 272 -8.53 -6.86 -24.01
CA ALA A 272 -7.34 -6.02 -24.12
C ALA A 272 -6.11 -6.62 -23.45
N VAL A 273 -6.30 -7.29 -22.31
CA VAL A 273 -5.22 -7.98 -21.60
C VAL A 273 -4.80 -9.22 -22.37
N ARG A 274 -5.76 -9.99 -22.92
CA ARG A 274 -5.53 -11.18 -23.74
C ARG A 274 -4.73 -10.84 -25.01
N SER A 275 -5.12 -9.79 -25.72
CA SER A 275 -4.42 -9.34 -26.94
C SER A 275 -2.96 -8.99 -26.63
N LEU A 276 -2.71 -8.17 -25.61
CA LEU A 276 -1.34 -7.81 -25.18
C LEU A 276 -0.53 -9.04 -24.77
N TYR A 277 -1.12 -9.92 -23.97
CA TYR A 277 -0.44 -11.12 -23.49
C TYR A 277 -0.04 -12.05 -24.64
N ARG A 278 -0.96 -12.35 -25.57
CA ARG A 278 -0.70 -13.18 -26.76
C ARG A 278 0.40 -12.59 -27.62
N ARG A 279 0.32 -11.31 -27.99
CA ARG A 279 1.34 -10.61 -28.77
C ARG A 279 2.73 -10.72 -28.14
N LEU A 280 2.85 -10.60 -26.82
CA LEU A 280 4.13 -10.74 -26.13
C LEU A 280 4.65 -12.17 -26.13
N LYS A 281 3.77 -13.16 -26.02
CA LYS A 281 4.14 -14.58 -26.10
C LYS A 281 4.60 -14.97 -27.52
N GLU A 282 3.90 -14.51 -28.55
CA GLU A 282 4.26 -14.69 -29.97
C GLU A 282 5.61 -14.03 -30.28
N ALA A 283 5.91 -12.87 -29.65
CA ALA A 283 7.22 -12.22 -29.73
C ALA A 283 8.31 -12.90 -28.87
N GLY A 284 8.10 -14.12 -28.37
CA GLY A 284 9.08 -14.91 -27.62
C GLY A 284 9.39 -14.39 -26.21
N LYS A 285 8.56 -13.48 -25.64
CA LYS A 285 8.83 -12.96 -24.29
C LYS A 285 8.58 -14.03 -23.22
N PRO A 286 9.43 -14.12 -22.19
CA PRO A 286 9.22 -15.04 -21.07
C PRO A 286 7.86 -14.81 -20.40
N GLU A 287 7.25 -15.89 -19.91
CA GLU A 287 5.94 -15.89 -19.24
C GLU A 287 5.82 -14.79 -18.17
N LYS A 288 6.82 -14.69 -17.29
CA LYS A 288 6.85 -13.69 -16.22
C LYS A 288 6.83 -12.25 -16.75
N VAL A 289 7.48 -11.99 -17.89
CA VAL A 289 7.50 -10.66 -18.53
C VAL A 289 6.15 -10.35 -19.12
N ALA A 290 5.57 -11.28 -19.89
CA ALA A 290 4.25 -11.12 -20.50
C ALA A 290 3.16 -10.89 -19.44
N ARG A 291 3.16 -11.69 -18.36
CA ARG A 291 2.22 -11.50 -17.23
C ARG A 291 2.44 -10.18 -16.48
N THR A 292 3.67 -9.74 -16.32
CA THR A 292 3.95 -8.45 -15.66
C THR A 292 3.42 -7.27 -16.49
N ALA A 293 3.58 -7.33 -17.82
CA ALA A 293 3.01 -6.33 -18.73
C ALA A 293 1.47 -6.37 -18.72
N ALA A 294 0.88 -7.56 -18.71
CA ALA A 294 -0.57 -7.76 -18.57
C ALA A 294 -1.11 -7.20 -17.26
N ALA A 295 -0.41 -7.41 -16.13
CA ALA A 295 -0.76 -6.84 -14.83
C ALA A 295 -0.73 -5.30 -14.83
N ARG A 296 0.28 -4.70 -15.49
CA ARG A 296 0.34 -3.25 -15.68
C ARG A 296 -0.84 -2.74 -16.52
N LYS A 297 -1.19 -3.42 -17.61
CA LYS A 297 -2.34 -3.05 -18.46
C LYS A 297 -3.64 -3.14 -17.65
N LEU A 298 -3.82 -4.21 -16.87
CA LEU A 298 -4.98 -4.38 -16.01
C LEU A 298 -5.11 -3.26 -14.95
N LEU A 299 -3.99 -2.82 -14.35
CA LEU A 299 -3.98 -1.66 -13.45
C LEU A 299 -4.47 -0.39 -14.14
N VAL A 300 -3.98 -0.13 -15.36
CA VAL A 300 -4.34 1.07 -16.13
C VAL A 300 -5.83 1.04 -16.49
N ILE A 301 -6.37 -0.10 -16.89
CA ILE A 301 -7.81 -0.27 -17.16
C ILE A 301 -8.62 0.00 -15.89
N ALA A 302 -8.25 -0.60 -14.77
CA ALA A 302 -8.93 -0.41 -13.50
C ALA A 302 -8.90 1.06 -13.03
N HIS A 303 -7.77 1.75 -13.23
CA HIS A 303 -7.65 3.16 -12.89
C HIS A 303 -8.52 4.05 -13.80
N ALA A 304 -8.60 3.75 -15.10
CA ALA A 304 -9.46 4.48 -16.02
C ALA A 304 -10.94 4.34 -15.63
N ILE A 305 -11.42 3.11 -15.34
CA ILE A 305 -12.78 2.84 -14.88
C ILE A 305 -13.07 3.53 -13.55
N TYR A 306 -12.13 3.50 -12.60
CA TYR A 306 -12.28 4.21 -11.35
C TYR A 306 -12.43 5.73 -11.54
N LYS A 307 -11.74 6.32 -12.51
CA LYS A 307 -11.78 7.76 -12.81
C LYS A 307 -13.03 8.16 -13.59
N SER A 308 -13.41 7.40 -14.64
CA SER A 308 -14.59 7.71 -15.47
C SER A 308 -15.91 7.50 -14.73
N GLY A 309 -15.96 6.53 -13.79
CA GLY A 309 -17.21 6.12 -13.16
C GLY A 309 -18.10 5.28 -14.06
N GLU A 310 -17.56 4.74 -15.17
CA GLU A 310 -18.27 3.89 -16.12
C GLU A 310 -17.86 2.43 -15.98
N ALA A 311 -18.81 1.51 -16.18
CA ALA A 311 -18.54 0.08 -16.15
C ALA A 311 -17.60 -0.34 -17.30
N PHE A 312 -16.89 -1.45 -17.09
CA PHE A 312 -16.05 -2.03 -18.13
C PHE A 312 -16.88 -2.35 -19.38
N SER A 313 -16.44 -1.85 -20.53
CA SER A 313 -16.97 -2.21 -21.85
C SER A 313 -15.83 -2.45 -22.83
N ASP A 314 -16.03 -3.40 -23.77
CA ASP A 314 -15.02 -3.71 -24.80
C ASP A 314 -14.76 -2.53 -25.75
N GLN A 315 -15.71 -1.60 -25.86
CA GLN A 315 -15.62 -0.43 -26.75
C GLN A 315 -14.74 0.69 -26.15
N ASN A 316 -14.71 0.87 -24.83
CA ASN A 316 -13.94 1.92 -24.16
C ASN A 316 -12.43 1.67 -24.13
N GLN A 317 -11.92 0.61 -24.78
CA GLN A 317 -10.51 0.20 -24.69
C GLN A 317 -9.62 0.70 -25.84
N LYS A 318 -10.16 1.33 -26.86
CA LYS A 318 -9.36 1.82 -27.98
C LYS A 318 -8.55 3.08 -27.64
N GLU A 319 -8.90 3.78 -26.55
CA GLU A 319 -8.28 5.06 -26.12
C GLU A 319 -7.39 4.93 -24.86
N ALA A 320 -7.29 3.78 -24.21
CA ALA A 320 -6.45 3.54 -23.02
C ALA A 320 -5.16 2.78 -23.43
#